data_b0b898bba7afc26c2b494853c18b33b9
#
_entry.id   b0b898bba7afc26c2b494853c18b33b9
#
_cell.length_a   1.000
_cell.length_b   1.000
_cell.length_c   1.000
_cell.angle_alpha   90.00
_cell.angle_beta   90.00
_cell.angle_gamma   90.00
#
_symmetry.space_group_name_H-M   'P 1'
#
loop_
_entity.id
_entity.type
_entity.pdbx_description
1 polymer ?
#
loop_
_entity_poly.entity_id
_entity_poly.type
_entity_poly.pdbx_seq_one_letter_code
_entity_poly.pdbx_strand_id
1 'polypeptide(L)'
;MAFIGVARPDVTTQNGNLATSHIDARVYDINGPLGSWGVWFDYATTKGGQMTAGSVPGSSDVTNIPSTSGYAYGIRHQRLEWHGGYHTFLIQYGTGAASNFSGPGIGTTIPTPSLDTARSRQFLATEQIVLQPTDKFAVMPIVLFQRMRNFNTQNQWQQWISFGVRPQVFLTKHLSLTGDCGFDHTNLPGAYDGWLRKCTFAPQIGPDRKFFGRPVLRAFVTYANWSRTFRGLVGGVPFQNQTSGFTYGLQVEHWW
;
A
#
# COMPACT_ATOMS: atom_id res chain seq x y z
N MET A 1 11.17 15.87 16.11
CA MET A 1 10.85 15.03 17.28
C MET A 1 11.29 13.63 16.89
N ALA A 2 12.24 13.05 17.60
CA ALA A 2 12.74 11.71 17.32
C ALA A 2 11.99 10.70 18.19
N PHE A 3 11.48 9.63 17.58
CA PHE A 3 10.86 8.53 18.28
C PHE A 3 11.75 7.31 18.16
N ILE A 4 12.07 6.69 19.28
CA ILE A 4 12.73 5.40 19.33
C ILE A 4 11.64 4.35 19.37
N GLY A 5 11.40 3.68 18.25
CA GLY A 5 10.47 2.56 18.18
C GLY A 5 11.11 1.31 18.77
N VAL A 6 10.45 0.67 19.72
CA VAL A 6 10.87 -0.62 20.25
C VAL A 6 10.37 -1.74 19.35
N ALA A 7 11.27 -2.63 18.98
CA ALA A 7 10.99 -3.83 18.22
C ALA A 7 9.86 -4.68 18.81
N ARG A 8 9.01 -5.20 17.97
CA ARG A 8 8.15 -6.31 18.34
C ARG A 8 8.95 -7.61 18.16
N PRO A 9 9.08 -8.45 19.21
CA PRO A 9 9.56 -9.80 19.01
C PRO A 9 8.63 -10.51 18.05
N ASP A 10 9.18 -11.14 17.03
CA ASP A 10 8.38 -11.99 16.14
C ASP A 10 7.94 -13.23 16.95
N VAL A 11 6.65 -13.30 17.21
CA VAL A 11 6.02 -14.42 17.95
C VAL A 11 5.97 -15.72 17.16
N THR A 12 6.37 -15.72 15.91
CA THR A 12 6.35 -16.91 15.04
C THR A 12 7.64 -17.72 15.09
N THR A 13 8.70 -17.19 15.70
CA THR A 13 9.96 -17.92 15.86
C THR A 13 10.06 -18.54 17.25
N GLN A 14 10.22 -19.84 17.31
CA GLN A 14 10.35 -20.58 18.59
C GLN A 14 11.53 -20.10 19.47
N ASN A 15 12.45 -19.31 18.95
CA ASN A 15 13.65 -18.86 19.65
C ASN A 15 13.69 -17.35 19.94
N GLY A 16 12.64 -16.58 19.67
CA GLY A 16 12.46 -15.20 20.16
C GLY A 16 13.56 -14.16 19.80
N ASN A 17 14.49 -14.49 18.93
CA ASN A 17 15.72 -13.72 18.73
C ASN A 17 15.74 -12.83 17.46
N LEU A 18 14.70 -12.83 16.65
CA LEU A 18 14.63 -11.99 15.44
C LEU A 18 13.98 -10.65 15.76
N ALA A 19 14.57 -9.91 16.68
CA ALA A 19 14.10 -8.56 17.00
C ALA A 19 14.59 -7.57 15.95
N THR A 20 13.68 -6.71 15.47
CA THR A 20 14.03 -5.55 14.65
C THR A 20 13.94 -4.30 15.50
N SER A 21 15.01 -3.54 15.58
CA SER A 21 15.06 -2.24 16.24
C SER A 21 15.04 -1.13 15.22
N HIS A 22 14.29 -0.07 15.49
CA HIS A 22 14.15 1.10 14.63
C HIS A 22 14.57 2.38 15.35
N ILE A 23 15.21 3.28 14.61
CA ILE A 23 15.38 4.68 14.96
C ILE A 23 14.66 5.47 13.89
N ASP A 24 13.53 6.09 14.26
CA ASP A 24 12.66 6.83 13.36
C ASP A 24 12.70 8.32 13.70
N ALA A 25 13.01 9.14 12.72
CA ALA A 25 13.04 10.59 12.84
C ALA A 25 12.14 11.21 11.77
N ARG A 26 11.22 12.08 12.19
CA ARG A 26 10.24 12.72 11.31
C ARG A 26 10.13 14.20 11.61
N VAL A 27 10.06 14.98 10.55
CA VAL A 27 9.73 16.42 10.62
C VAL A 27 8.52 16.65 9.73
N TYR A 28 7.49 17.24 10.28
CA TYR A 28 6.23 17.54 9.60
C TYR A 28 5.98 19.04 9.55
N ASP A 29 5.08 19.44 8.66
CA ASP A 29 4.54 20.78 8.56
C ASP A 29 5.61 21.86 8.32
N ILE A 30 6.61 21.51 7.50
CA ILE A 30 7.56 22.49 6.96
C ILE A 30 6.81 23.32 5.93
N ASN A 31 6.28 24.48 6.34
CA ASN A 31 5.46 25.31 5.48
C ASN A 31 6.28 26.00 4.40
N GLY A 32 5.73 26.02 3.18
CA GLY A 32 6.31 26.69 2.01
C GLY A 32 5.21 27.30 1.13
N PRO A 33 5.60 28.08 0.09
CA PRO A 33 4.64 28.78 -0.78
C PRO A 33 3.69 27.85 -1.55
N LEU A 34 4.08 26.61 -1.76
CA LEU A 34 3.29 25.61 -2.51
C LEU A 34 2.52 24.64 -1.64
N GLY A 35 2.67 24.70 -0.31
CA GLY A 35 2.05 23.78 0.65
C GLY A 35 3.00 23.42 1.77
N SER A 36 2.73 22.31 2.45
CA SER A 36 3.57 21.79 3.54
C SER A 36 4.40 20.59 3.09
N TRP A 37 5.59 20.48 3.67
CA TRP A 37 6.52 19.38 3.43
C TRP A 37 6.70 18.57 4.70
N GLY A 38 6.91 17.27 4.53
CA GLY A 38 7.36 16.38 5.59
C GLY A 38 8.54 15.57 5.11
N VAL A 39 9.50 15.34 5.98
CA VAL A 39 10.65 14.48 5.73
C VAL A 39 10.71 13.40 6.80
N TRP A 40 11.14 12.24 6.40
CA TRP A 40 11.21 11.07 7.26
C TRP A 40 12.49 10.30 7.00
N PHE A 41 13.09 9.81 8.08
CA PHE A 41 14.24 8.91 8.06
C PHE A 41 14.02 7.79 9.06
N ASP A 42 14.32 6.56 8.67
CA ASP A 42 14.32 5.38 9.52
C ASP A 42 15.62 4.59 9.34
N TYR A 43 16.22 4.18 10.44
CA TYR A 43 17.31 3.23 10.47
C TYR A 43 16.84 1.99 11.21
N ALA A 44 16.92 0.83 10.56
CA ALA A 44 16.48 -0.44 11.13
C ALA A 44 17.63 -1.44 11.20
N THR A 45 17.66 -2.20 12.29
CA THR A 45 18.55 -3.34 12.45
C THR A 45 17.74 -4.57 12.84
N THR A 46 17.97 -5.69 12.16
CA THR A 46 17.39 -6.99 12.51
C THR A 46 18.50 -7.89 13.03
N LYS A 47 18.32 -8.41 14.24
CA LYS A 47 19.24 -9.38 14.81
C LYS A 47 19.06 -10.72 14.09
N GLY A 48 20.17 -11.32 13.68
CA GLY A 48 20.16 -12.65 13.11
C GLY A 48 19.82 -13.74 14.14
N GLY A 49 19.44 -14.89 13.64
CA GLY A 49 19.05 -16.02 14.47
C GLY A 49 18.76 -17.26 13.64
N GLN A 50 18.14 -18.22 14.27
CA GLN A 50 17.69 -19.44 13.62
C GLN A 50 16.16 -19.46 13.54
N MET A 51 15.66 -19.81 12.39
CA MET A 51 14.25 -20.05 12.16
C MET A 51 14.05 -21.51 11.79
N THR A 52 13.18 -22.20 12.50
CA THR A 52 12.75 -23.54 12.12
C THR A 52 11.67 -23.41 11.06
N ALA A 53 11.98 -23.81 9.84
CA ALA A 53 10.99 -23.86 8.78
C ALA A 53 10.08 -25.06 9.03
N GLY A 54 8.82 -24.81 9.32
CA GLY A 54 7.87 -25.87 9.23
C GLY A 54 6.73 -25.82 10.20
N SER A 55 5.55 -25.72 9.61
CA SER A 55 4.26 -26.12 10.13
C SER A 55 4.08 -27.65 10.12
N VAL A 56 5.12 -28.41 9.83
CA VAL A 56 5.07 -29.88 9.77
C VAL A 56 5.76 -30.45 11.00
N PRO A 57 5.04 -31.11 11.90
CA PRO A 57 5.65 -31.79 13.04
C PRO A 57 6.72 -32.79 12.56
N GLY A 58 7.96 -32.59 13.00
CA GLY A 58 9.09 -33.45 12.64
C GLY A 58 10.05 -32.88 11.56
N SER A 59 9.78 -31.70 10.99
CA SER A 59 10.76 -31.02 10.15
C SER A 59 11.84 -30.36 11.01
N SER A 60 13.09 -30.76 10.78
CA SER A 60 14.27 -30.21 11.47
C SER A 60 15.02 -29.15 10.63
N ASP A 61 14.40 -28.62 9.58
CA ASP A 61 15.05 -27.67 8.70
C ASP A 61 15.23 -26.31 9.41
N VAL A 62 16.42 -26.09 9.90
CA VAL A 62 16.81 -24.85 10.54
C VAL A 62 17.48 -23.95 9.50
N THR A 63 16.89 -22.77 9.28
CA THR A 63 17.48 -21.75 8.42
C THR A 63 18.16 -20.69 9.28
N ASN A 64 19.44 -20.45 9.02
CA ASN A 64 20.17 -19.34 9.63
C ASN A 64 19.81 -18.03 8.94
N ILE A 65 19.36 -17.05 9.72
CA ILE A 65 19.04 -15.71 9.24
C ILE A 65 20.17 -14.78 9.69
N PRO A 66 20.87 -14.12 8.77
CA PRO A 66 21.93 -13.20 9.12
C PRO A 66 21.39 -11.92 9.78
N SER A 67 22.18 -11.30 10.63
CA SER A 67 21.90 -9.93 11.08
C SER A 67 22.01 -8.99 9.90
N THR A 68 21.05 -8.08 9.79
CA THR A 68 21.02 -7.09 8.72
C THR A 68 20.67 -5.72 9.26
N SER A 69 21.10 -4.68 8.57
CA SER A 69 20.71 -3.31 8.84
C SER A 69 20.29 -2.63 7.54
N GLY A 70 19.64 -1.50 7.66
CA GLY A 70 19.22 -0.71 6.53
C GLY A 70 18.69 0.64 6.94
N TYR A 71 18.46 1.47 5.98
CA TYR A 71 17.85 2.79 6.18
C TYR A 71 16.74 3.02 5.16
N ALA A 72 15.79 3.84 5.56
CA ALA A 72 14.78 4.36 4.66
C ALA A 72 14.62 5.86 4.86
N TYR A 73 14.18 6.54 3.83
CA TYR A 73 13.84 7.94 3.88
C TYR A 73 12.68 8.23 2.96
N GLY A 74 11.95 9.27 3.29
CA GLY A 74 10.82 9.72 2.51
C GLY A 74 10.62 11.22 2.57
N ILE A 75 10.02 11.74 1.52
CA ILE A 75 9.60 13.13 1.40
C ILE A 75 8.13 13.13 1.04
N ARG A 76 7.34 13.88 1.78
CA ARG A 76 5.92 14.15 1.48
C ARG A 76 5.74 15.63 1.21
N HIS A 77 5.03 15.94 0.15
CA HIS A 77 4.46 17.25 -0.10
C HIS A 77 2.95 17.16 0.01
N GLN A 78 2.34 18.13 0.67
CA GLN A 78 0.89 18.18 0.84
C GLN A 78 0.40 19.62 0.69
N ARG A 79 -0.67 19.79 -0.06
CA ARG A 79 -1.39 21.04 -0.16
C ARG A 79 -2.86 20.80 0.20
N LEU A 80 -3.26 21.29 1.34
CA LEU A 80 -4.65 21.25 1.80
C LEU A 80 -5.45 22.38 1.14
N GLU A 81 -6.77 22.23 1.11
CA GLU A 81 -7.71 23.24 0.58
C GLU A 81 -7.41 23.66 -0.87
N TRP A 82 -6.97 22.71 -1.68
CA TRP A 82 -6.67 22.93 -3.08
C TRP A 82 -7.86 22.54 -3.96
N HIS A 83 -8.50 23.53 -4.63
CA HIS A 83 -9.70 23.34 -5.45
C HIS A 83 -10.83 22.53 -4.77
N GLY A 84 -11.09 22.84 -3.50
CA GLY A 84 -12.10 22.14 -2.68
C GLY A 84 -11.71 20.75 -2.21
N GLY A 85 -10.46 20.37 -2.36
CA GLY A 85 -9.91 19.10 -1.92
C GLY A 85 -8.48 19.23 -1.43
N TYR A 86 -7.61 18.29 -1.79
CA TYR A 86 -6.20 18.32 -1.41
C TYR A 86 -5.34 17.59 -2.46
N HIS A 87 -4.05 17.80 -2.34
CA HIS A 87 -3.01 17.14 -3.11
C HIS A 87 -1.97 16.58 -2.14
N THR A 88 -1.57 15.33 -2.36
CA THR A 88 -0.49 14.69 -1.58
C THR A 88 0.41 13.90 -2.50
N PHE A 89 1.68 14.24 -2.49
CA PHE A 89 2.75 13.55 -3.17
C PHE A 89 3.71 12.94 -2.15
N LEU A 90 4.15 11.71 -2.37
CA LEU A 90 5.05 10.99 -1.50
C LEU A 90 6.09 10.23 -2.33
N ILE A 91 7.36 10.36 -1.94
CA ILE A 91 8.45 9.50 -2.41
C ILE A 91 9.11 8.86 -1.21
N GLN A 92 9.40 7.56 -1.31
CA GLN A 92 10.11 6.78 -0.29
C GLN A 92 11.14 5.86 -0.95
N TYR A 93 12.27 5.69 -0.27
CA TYR A 93 13.29 4.72 -0.64
C TYR A 93 13.81 4.03 0.61
N GLY A 94 14.03 2.72 0.53
CA GLY A 94 14.54 1.94 1.65
C GLY A 94 15.47 0.82 1.21
N THR A 95 16.34 0.44 2.12
CA THR A 95 17.38 -0.58 1.93
C THR A 95 17.41 -1.53 3.12
N GLY A 96 17.86 -2.76 2.89
CA GLY A 96 18.11 -3.73 3.95
C GLY A 96 16.91 -3.96 4.86
N ALA A 97 17.12 -3.95 6.16
CA ALA A 97 16.06 -4.16 7.16
C ALA A 97 14.96 -3.09 7.14
N ALA A 98 15.23 -1.89 6.58
CA ALA A 98 14.27 -0.81 6.45
C ALA A 98 13.63 -0.72 5.04
N SER A 99 13.80 -1.74 4.19
CA SER A 99 13.33 -1.69 2.80
C SER A 99 11.87 -2.03 2.60
N ASN A 100 11.17 -2.53 3.60
CA ASN A 100 9.80 -3.02 3.45
C ASN A 100 8.81 -2.04 4.08
N PHE A 101 8.29 -1.13 3.30
CA PHE A 101 7.17 -0.28 3.70
C PHE A 101 5.93 -0.64 2.86
N SER A 102 4.80 -0.77 3.54
CA SER A 102 3.54 -1.17 2.94
C SER A 102 2.70 0.04 2.54
N GLY A 103 2.40 0.09 1.26
CA GLY A 103 1.40 1.00 0.72
C GLY A 103 1.78 2.49 0.71
N PRO A 104 0.84 3.35 0.34
CA PRO A 104 1.04 4.80 0.19
C PRO A 104 1.08 5.56 1.52
N GLY A 105 0.92 4.90 2.64
CA GLY A 105 1.10 5.47 3.97
C GLY A 105 2.54 5.36 4.44
N ILE A 106 2.94 6.18 5.41
CA ILE A 106 4.17 5.94 6.18
C ILE A 106 3.93 4.64 6.94
N GLY A 107 4.19 3.52 6.27
CA GLY A 107 3.92 2.19 6.78
C GLY A 107 5.00 1.76 7.77
N THR A 108 4.58 1.06 8.78
CA THR A 108 5.48 0.22 9.56
C THR A 108 6.06 -0.85 8.63
N THR A 109 7.36 -1.03 8.66
CA THR A 109 8.00 -2.16 8.01
C THR A 109 7.37 -3.46 8.51
N ILE A 110 6.85 -4.26 7.61
CA ILE A 110 6.38 -5.60 7.96
C ILE A 110 7.62 -6.49 7.95
N PRO A 111 8.00 -7.09 9.08
CA PRO A 111 9.06 -8.09 9.09
C PRO A 111 8.61 -9.24 8.18
N THR A 112 9.27 -9.41 7.06
CA THR A 112 9.13 -10.65 6.31
C THR A 112 10.05 -11.67 6.94
N PRO A 113 9.56 -12.85 7.32
CA PRO A 113 10.34 -13.87 8.00
C PRO A 113 11.32 -14.57 7.05
N SER A 114 11.88 -13.91 6.10
CA SER A 114 12.80 -14.54 5.21
C SER A 114 14.09 -13.76 5.06
N LEU A 115 15.14 -14.24 5.72
CA LEU A 115 16.27 -14.59 4.91
C LEU A 115 17.23 -13.40 4.85
N ASP A 116 18.01 -13.19 3.96
CA ASP A 116 19.00 -12.13 3.85
C ASP A 116 18.37 -10.84 3.29
N THR A 117 17.99 -9.90 4.15
CA THR A 117 17.45 -8.60 3.71
C THR A 117 18.54 -7.61 3.26
N ALA A 118 19.82 -7.95 3.38
CA ALA A 118 20.92 -7.03 3.07
C ALA A 118 20.87 -6.46 1.63
N ARG A 119 20.34 -7.24 0.70
CA ARG A 119 20.19 -6.84 -0.70
C ARG A 119 18.83 -6.24 -1.03
N SER A 120 17.90 -6.22 -0.08
CA SER A 120 16.57 -5.68 -0.31
C SER A 120 16.63 -4.18 -0.56
N ARG A 121 15.82 -3.73 -1.50
CA ARG A 121 15.66 -2.33 -1.88
C ARG A 121 14.21 -2.10 -2.27
N GLN A 122 13.67 -0.98 -1.87
CA GLN A 122 12.33 -0.56 -2.32
C GLN A 122 12.32 0.92 -2.63
N PHE A 123 11.67 1.27 -3.71
CA PHE A 123 11.31 2.63 -4.09
C PHE A 123 9.80 2.70 -4.25
N LEU A 124 9.18 3.73 -3.70
CA LEU A 124 7.76 4.02 -3.83
C LEU A 124 7.57 5.50 -4.14
N ALA A 125 6.77 5.79 -5.13
CA ALA A 125 6.26 7.14 -5.40
C ALA A 125 4.75 7.08 -5.55
N THR A 126 4.03 7.98 -4.90
CA THR A 126 2.57 8.09 -5.00
C THR A 126 2.14 9.53 -5.16
N GLU A 127 1.10 9.71 -5.93
CA GLU A 127 0.40 10.98 -6.09
C GLU A 127 -1.09 10.72 -5.87
N GLN A 128 -1.70 11.48 -4.98
CA GLN A 128 -3.13 11.46 -4.73
C GLN A 128 -3.67 12.89 -4.73
N ILE A 129 -4.64 13.11 -5.58
CA ILE A 129 -5.32 14.40 -5.70
C ILE A 129 -6.80 14.19 -5.41
N VAL A 130 -7.39 15.07 -4.62
CA VAL A 130 -8.84 15.19 -4.51
C VAL A 130 -9.24 16.58 -4.98
N LEU A 131 -10.15 16.64 -5.92
CA LEU A 131 -10.72 17.88 -6.41
C LEU A 131 -12.23 17.86 -6.20
N GLN A 132 -12.75 18.91 -5.61
CA GLN A 132 -14.19 19.14 -5.51
C GLN A 132 -14.50 20.61 -5.88
N PRO A 133 -14.38 20.95 -7.17
CA PRO A 133 -14.52 22.35 -7.61
C PRO A 133 -15.94 22.89 -7.46
N THR A 134 -16.93 21.99 -7.33
CA THR A 134 -18.34 22.33 -7.13
C THR A 134 -18.98 21.42 -6.09
N ASP A 135 -20.16 21.78 -5.62
CA ASP A 135 -20.98 20.95 -4.73
C ASP A 135 -21.65 19.76 -5.47
N LYS A 136 -21.51 19.67 -6.79
CA LYS A 136 -22.14 18.61 -7.62
C LYS A 136 -21.17 17.56 -8.10
N PHE A 137 -19.86 17.84 -8.07
CA PHE A 137 -18.86 16.94 -8.64
C PHE A 137 -17.57 16.94 -7.83
N ALA A 138 -17.05 15.74 -7.60
CA ALA A 138 -15.73 15.52 -7.05
C ALA A 138 -15.00 14.42 -7.83
N VAL A 139 -13.66 14.45 -7.81
CA VAL A 139 -12.84 13.40 -8.45
C VAL A 139 -11.55 13.19 -7.67
N MET A 140 -11.12 11.93 -7.57
CA MET A 140 -9.86 11.57 -6.95
C MET A 140 -9.05 10.68 -7.92
N PRO A 141 -8.14 11.26 -8.71
CA PRO A 141 -7.09 10.50 -9.36
C PRO A 141 -6.00 10.09 -8.35
N ILE A 142 -5.43 8.92 -8.58
CA ILE A 142 -4.27 8.40 -7.84
C ILE A 142 -3.31 7.73 -8.81
N VAL A 143 -2.03 7.92 -8.58
CA VAL A 143 -0.95 7.22 -9.30
C VAL A 143 0.01 6.63 -8.27
N LEU A 144 0.46 5.41 -8.52
CA LEU A 144 1.47 4.74 -7.72
C LEU A 144 2.52 4.10 -8.64
N PHE A 145 3.77 4.31 -8.29
CA PHE A 145 4.89 3.57 -8.85
C PHE A 145 5.68 2.94 -7.71
N GLN A 146 5.85 1.63 -7.76
CA GLN A 146 6.67 0.90 -6.80
C GLN A 146 7.66 0.01 -7.55
N ARG A 147 8.89 0.01 -7.09
CA ARG A 147 9.92 -0.91 -7.55
C ARG A 147 10.59 -1.51 -6.33
N MET A 148 10.55 -2.84 -6.22
CA MET A 148 11.13 -3.52 -5.09
C MET A 148 12.01 -4.69 -5.55
N ARG A 149 13.07 -4.92 -4.82
CA ARG A 149 13.90 -6.09 -4.90
C ARG A 149 13.90 -6.73 -3.53
N ASN A 150 13.07 -7.73 -3.38
CA ASN A 150 13.05 -8.53 -2.17
C ASN A 150 14.02 -9.68 -2.32
N PHE A 151 14.47 -10.19 -1.20
CA PHE A 151 15.34 -11.33 -1.00
C PHE A 151 14.73 -12.66 -1.47
N ASN A 152 13.89 -12.66 -2.49
CA ASN A 152 13.59 -13.89 -3.17
C ASN A 152 14.93 -14.45 -3.74
N THR A 153 15.01 -15.73 -3.85
CA THR A 153 16.19 -16.49 -4.27
C THR A 153 16.80 -16.00 -5.58
N GLN A 154 16.09 -15.22 -6.38
CA GLN A 154 16.49 -14.76 -7.69
C GLN A 154 16.99 -13.31 -7.72
N ASN A 155 16.88 -12.55 -6.61
CA ASN A 155 17.35 -11.17 -6.49
C ASN A 155 16.86 -10.24 -7.63
N GLN A 156 15.63 -10.46 -8.10
CA GLN A 156 15.04 -9.74 -9.23
C GLN A 156 14.23 -8.53 -8.77
N TRP A 157 14.12 -7.56 -9.65
CA TRP A 157 13.28 -6.40 -9.43
C TRP A 157 11.83 -6.67 -9.82
N GLN A 158 10.92 -6.55 -8.88
CA GLN A 158 9.49 -6.45 -9.12
C GLN A 158 9.13 -4.98 -9.35
N GLN A 159 8.25 -4.74 -10.29
CA GLN A 159 7.71 -3.40 -10.56
C GLN A 159 6.18 -3.44 -10.48
N TRP A 160 5.61 -2.42 -9.88
CA TRP A 160 4.18 -2.19 -9.86
C TRP A 160 3.88 -0.73 -10.22
N ILE A 161 3.02 -0.55 -11.22
CA ILE A 161 2.49 0.74 -11.64
C ILE A 161 0.98 0.66 -11.48
N SER A 162 0.39 1.61 -10.80
CA SER A 162 -1.05 1.70 -10.62
C SER A 162 -1.54 3.10 -10.98
N PHE A 163 -2.66 3.14 -11.66
CA PHE A 163 -3.41 4.36 -11.92
C PHE A 163 -4.87 4.12 -11.54
N GLY A 164 -5.45 5.02 -10.77
CA GLY A 164 -6.84 4.95 -10.34
C GLY A 164 -7.55 6.29 -10.48
N VAL A 165 -8.86 6.24 -10.67
CA VAL A 165 -9.71 7.42 -10.65
C VAL A 165 -11.05 7.12 -10.01
N ARG A 166 -11.48 7.98 -9.09
CA ARG A 166 -12.80 7.91 -8.43
C ARG A 166 -13.57 9.21 -8.66
N PRO A 167 -14.38 9.31 -9.73
CA PRO A 167 -15.36 10.36 -9.88
C PRO A 167 -16.56 10.13 -8.97
N GLN A 168 -17.15 11.22 -8.48
CA GLN A 168 -18.37 11.23 -7.69
C GLN A 168 -19.28 12.37 -8.14
N VAL A 169 -20.52 12.06 -8.46
CA VAL A 169 -21.55 13.03 -8.86
C VAL A 169 -22.63 13.09 -7.76
N PHE A 170 -22.86 14.25 -7.20
CA PHE A 170 -23.88 14.47 -6.16
C PHE A 170 -25.21 14.87 -6.80
N LEU A 171 -26.17 13.93 -6.81
CA LEU A 171 -27.50 14.13 -7.40
C LEU A 171 -28.39 14.99 -6.48
N THR A 172 -28.36 14.70 -5.18
CA THR A 172 -29.06 15.46 -4.14
C THR A 172 -28.09 15.77 -2.99
N LYS A 173 -28.59 16.34 -1.90
CA LYS A 173 -27.79 16.52 -0.67
C LYS A 173 -27.29 15.18 -0.11
N HIS A 174 -28.08 14.13 -0.23
CA HIS A 174 -27.80 12.84 0.39
C HIS A 174 -27.48 11.70 -0.58
N LEU A 175 -27.86 11.83 -1.85
CA LEU A 175 -27.66 10.79 -2.87
C LEU A 175 -26.55 11.19 -3.84
N SER A 176 -25.59 10.28 -4.06
CA SER A 176 -24.55 10.43 -5.06
C SER A 176 -24.26 9.12 -5.80
N LEU A 177 -23.64 9.25 -6.96
CA LEU A 177 -23.14 8.14 -7.75
C LEU A 177 -21.61 8.21 -7.76
N THR A 178 -20.97 7.09 -7.47
CA THR A 178 -19.52 6.98 -7.45
C THR A 178 -19.07 5.92 -8.45
N GLY A 179 -18.11 6.27 -9.29
CA GLY A 179 -17.29 5.34 -10.04
C GLY A 179 -15.96 5.14 -9.33
N ASP A 180 -15.32 3.99 -9.51
CA ASP A 180 -13.96 3.73 -9.03
C ASP A 180 -13.27 2.78 -10.00
N CYS A 181 -12.36 3.28 -10.83
CA CYS A 181 -11.64 2.48 -11.80
C CYS A 181 -10.14 2.50 -11.48
N GLY A 182 -9.55 1.31 -11.43
CA GLY A 182 -8.12 1.10 -11.20
C GLY A 182 -7.50 0.20 -12.26
N PHE A 183 -6.27 0.52 -12.62
CA PHE A 183 -5.44 -0.18 -13.61
C PHE A 183 -4.08 -0.44 -12.99
N ASP A 184 -3.78 -1.70 -12.75
CA ASP A 184 -2.53 -2.14 -12.13
C ASP A 184 -1.72 -2.95 -13.14
N HIS A 185 -0.47 -2.58 -13.33
CA HIS A 185 0.51 -3.39 -14.05
C HIS A 185 1.58 -3.87 -13.08
N THR A 186 1.76 -5.18 -13.02
CA THR A 186 2.79 -5.78 -12.17
C THR A 186 3.66 -6.71 -12.98
N ASN A 187 4.96 -6.53 -12.85
CA ASN A 187 5.98 -7.35 -13.50
C ASN A 187 6.96 -7.91 -12.47
N LEU A 188 7.15 -9.22 -12.48
CA LEU A 188 8.25 -9.91 -11.81
C LEU A 188 8.90 -10.85 -12.84
N PRO A 189 10.13 -10.56 -13.32
CA PRO A 189 10.79 -11.36 -14.35
C PRO A 189 10.84 -12.83 -13.97
N GLY A 190 10.50 -13.70 -14.93
CA GLY A 190 10.46 -15.15 -14.72
C GLY A 190 9.25 -15.70 -13.95
N ALA A 191 8.38 -14.83 -13.42
CA ALA A 191 7.18 -15.25 -12.68
C ALA A 191 5.89 -14.76 -13.34
N TYR A 192 5.72 -13.46 -13.49
CA TYR A 192 4.52 -12.88 -14.10
C TYR A 192 4.79 -11.49 -14.67
N ASP A 193 4.01 -11.16 -15.69
CA ASP A 193 3.91 -9.83 -16.29
C ASP A 193 2.47 -9.64 -16.76
N GLY A 194 1.78 -8.62 -16.27
CA GLY A 194 0.39 -8.47 -16.63
C GLY A 194 -0.34 -7.29 -16.01
N TRP A 195 -1.57 -7.15 -16.43
CA TRP A 195 -2.51 -6.13 -16.01
C TRP A 195 -3.65 -6.70 -15.19
N LEU A 196 -4.06 -5.96 -14.16
CA LEU A 196 -5.36 -6.05 -13.51
C LEU A 196 -6.11 -4.74 -13.77
N ARG A 197 -7.34 -4.85 -14.22
CA ARG A 197 -8.24 -3.71 -14.43
C ARG A 197 -9.51 -3.96 -13.65
N LYS A 198 -9.93 -2.98 -12.88
CA LYS A 198 -11.10 -3.09 -12.02
C LYS A 198 -11.90 -1.79 -12.09
N CYS A 199 -13.20 -1.89 -12.34
CA CYS A 199 -14.12 -0.78 -12.26
C CYS A 199 -15.32 -1.12 -11.37
N THR A 200 -15.64 -0.21 -10.47
CA THR A 200 -16.79 -0.30 -9.57
C THR A 200 -17.74 0.85 -9.86
N PHE A 201 -19.03 0.55 -9.88
CA PHE A 201 -20.09 1.54 -9.84
C PHE A 201 -20.87 1.40 -8.54
N ALA A 202 -21.16 2.52 -7.89
CA ALA A 202 -21.81 2.52 -6.59
C ALA A 202 -22.72 3.75 -6.40
N PRO A 203 -24.04 3.60 -6.42
CA PRO A 203 -24.94 4.55 -5.78
C PRO A 203 -24.72 4.54 -4.27
N GLN A 204 -24.70 5.73 -3.66
CA GLN A 204 -24.43 5.86 -2.24
C GLN A 204 -25.29 6.95 -1.60
N ILE A 205 -25.60 6.75 -0.32
CA ILE A 205 -26.29 7.70 0.55
C ILE A 205 -25.32 8.17 1.62
N GLY A 206 -25.18 9.49 1.78
CA GLY A 206 -24.29 10.13 2.75
C GLY A 206 -24.93 11.36 3.41
N PRO A 207 -24.25 12.00 4.38
CA PRO A 207 -24.79 13.13 5.14
C PRO A 207 -24.83 14.42 4.33
N ASP A 208 -23.91 14.59 3.39
CA ASP A 208 -23.72 15.85 2.65
C ASP A 208 -23.07 15.63 1.28
N ARG A 209 -22.82 16.75 0.56
CA ARG A 209 -22.14 16.77 -0.74
C ARG A 209 -20.63 16.91 -0.60
N LYS A 210 -19.99 16.10 0.25
CA LYS A 210 -18.54 16.09 0.42
C LYS A 210 -17.97 14.74 0.01
N PHE A 211 -16.84 14.74 -0.69
CA PHE A 211 -16.16 13.52 -1.12
C PHE A 211 -15.86 12.58 0.07
N PHE A 212 -15.48 13.14 1.21
CA PHE A 212 -15.20 12.40 2.44
C PHE A 212 -16.34 12.48 3.47
N GLY A 213 -17.55 12.94 3.10
CA GLY A 213 -18.71 12.90 4.01
C GLY A 213 -18.97 11.48 4.49
N ARG A 214 -19.00 11.26 5.80
CA ARG A 214 -19.29 9.96 6.42
C ARG A 214 -20.28 10.14 7.56
N PRO A 215 -21.13 9.11 7.88
CA PRO A 215 -21.15 7.76 7.31
C PRO A 215 -21.71 7.70 5.90
N VAL A 216 -21.33 6.66 5.14
CA VAL A 216 -21.85 6.38 3.80
C VAL A 216 -22.34 4.94 3.72
N LEU A 217 -23.57 4.76 3.23
CA LEU A 217 -24.11 3.48 2.81
C LEU A 217 -24.07 3.43 1.28
N ARG A 218 -23.50 2.36 0.72
CA ARG A 218 -23.45 2.16 -0.73
C ARG A 218 -23.82 0.74 -1.13
N ALA A 219 -24.52 0.63 -2.24
CA ALA A 219 -24.60 -0.61 -3.01
C ALA A 219 -23.54 -0.52 -4.10
N PHE A 220 -22.89 -1.62 -4.44
CA PHE A 220 -21.87 -1.61 -5.48
C PHE A 220 -21.92 -2.83 -6.39
N VAL A 221 -21.47 -2.64 -7.61
CA VAL A 221 -21.10 -3.70 -8.54
C VAL A 221 -19.69 -3.41 -9.05
N THR A 222 -18.86 -4.42 -9.05
CA THR A 222 -17.48 -4.35 -9.54
C THR A 222 -17.27 -5.38 -10.61
N TYR A 223 -16.72 -4.96 -11.74
CA TYR A 223 -16.16 -5.82 -12.76
C TYR A 223 -14.64 -5.73 -12.73
N ALA A 224 -13.97 -6.88 -12.80
CA ALA A 224 -12.52 -6.93 -12.92
C ALA A 224 -12.12 -7.90 -14.03
N ASN A 225 -11.02 -7.58 -14.72
CA ASN A 225 -10.34 -8.51 -15.64
C ASN A 225 -8.83 -8.42 -15.43
N TRP A 226 -8.15 -9.52 -15.72
CA TRP A 226 -6.71 -9.63 -15.52
C TRP A 226 -6.02 -10.50 -16.57
N SER A 227 -4.73 -10.31 -16.73
CA SER A 227 -3.90 -11.07 -17.65
C SER A 227 -3.89 -12.56 -17.29
N ARG A 228 -3.69 -13.43 -18.26
CA ARG A 228 -3.64 -14.89 -18.05
C ARG A 228 -2.56 -15.31 -17.05
N THR A 229 -1.48 -14.57 -16.97
CA THR A 229 -0.37 -14.77 -16.01
C THR A 229 -0.81 -14.61 -14.56
N PHE A 230 -1.94 -13.96 -14.29
CA PHE A 230 -2.53 -13.78 -12.96
C PHE A 230 -3.63 -14.79 -12.63
N ARG A 231 -3.88 -15.77 -13.51
CA ARG A 231 -4.85 -16.83 -13.21
C ARG A 231 -4.40 -17.60 -11.97
N GLY A 232 -5.32 -17.79 -11.02
CA GLY A 232 -5.02 -18.41 -9.74
C GLY A 232 -4.34 -17.50 -8.70
N LEU A 233 -3.88 -16.31 -9.10
CA LEU A 233 -3.23 -15.34 -8.20
C LEU A 233 -4.18 -14.21 -7.77
N VAL A 234 -5.21 -13.93 -8.56
CA VAL A 234 -6.14 -12.81 -8.37
C VAL A 234 -7.57 -13.34 -8.24
N GLY A 235 -8.39 -12.66 -7.44
CA GLY A 235 -9.83 -12.92 -7.29
C GLY A 235 -10.20 -14.00 -6.30
N GLY A 236 -9.23 -14.70 -5.72
CA GLY A 236 -9.48 -15.78 -4.77
C GLY A 236 -10.11 -17.03 -5.39
N VAL A 237 -10.51 -17.97 -4.53
CA VAL A 237 -11.01 -19.29 -4.92
C VAL A 237 -12.14 -19.25 -5.96
N PRO A 238 -13.18 -18.38 -5.87
CA PRO A 238 -14.28 -18.36 -6.85
C PRO A 238 -13.84 -18.06 -8.27
N PHE A 239 -12.69 -17.37 -8.45
CA PHE A 239 -12.18 -16.94 -9.76
C PHE A 239 -10.84 -17.59 -10.14
N GLN A 240 -10.45 -18.65 -9.44
CA GLN A 240 -9.14 -19.29 -9.58
C GLN A 240 -8.79 -19.66 -11.03
N ASN A 241 -9.77 -20.11 -11.82
CA ASN A 241 -9.59 -20.55 -13.21
C ASN A 241 -10.01 -19.50 -14.24
N GLN A 242 -10.32 -18.29 -13.80
CA GLN A 242 -10.85 -17.23 -14.65
C GLN A 242 -9.82 -16.12 -14.86
N THR A 243 -10.11 -15.23 -15.79
CA THR A 243 -9.37 -13.99 -16.04
C THR A 243 -10.28 -12.75 -15.93
N SER A 244 -11.49 -12.93 -15.44
CA SER A 244 -12.44 -11.86 -15.16
C SER A 244 -13.44 -12.31 -14.11
N GLY A 245 -14.12 -11.36 -13.49
CA GLY A 245 -15.17 -11.65 -12.53
C GLY A 245 -16.00 -10.44 -12.17
N PHE A 246 -17.17 -10.72 -11.61
CA PHE A 246 -18.07 -9.73 -11.04
C PHE A 246 -18.23 -9.96 -9.55
N THR A 247 -18.25 -8.86 -8.78
CA THR A 247 -18.67 -8.87 -7.38
C THR A 247 -19.68 -7.76 -7.15
N TYR A 248 -20.57 -7.96 -6.20
CA TYR A 248 -21.56 -6.95 -5.80
C TYR A 248 -21.87 -7.08 -4.32
N GLY A 249 -22.39 -6.03 -3.73
CA GLY A 249 -22.73 -6.05 -2.32
C GLY A 249 -23.20 -4.71 -1.78
N LEU A 250 -23.36 -4.69 -0.47
CA LEU A 250 -23.62 -3.50 0.32
C LEU A 250 -22.41 -3.19 1.21
N GLN A 251 -22.11 -1.92 1.37
CA GLN A 251 -21.01 -1.46 2.22
C GLN A 251 -21.45 -0.27 3.04
N VAL A 252 -21.10 -0.30 4.33
CA VAL A 252 -21.14 0.88 5.21
C VAL A 252 -19.71 1.31 5.46
N GLU A 253 -19.44 2.59 5.28
CA GLU A 253 -18.15 3.20 5.59
C GLU A 253 -18.35 4.31 6.61
N HIS A 254 -17.66 4.20 7.73
CA HIS A 254 -17.73 5.14 8.83
C HIS A 254 -16.35 5.25 9.49
N TRP A 255 -16.00 6.45 9.92
CA TRP A 255 -14.86 6.71 10.81
C TRP A 255 -15.22 7.80 11.82
N TRP A 256 -14.63 7.74 12.97
CA TRP A 256 -14.72 8.70 14.08
C TRP A 256 -13.30 9.16 14.46
#